data_e170a2acc73ee96612aeee66806cc658
#
_entry.id   e170a2acc73ee96612aeee66806cc658
#
_cell.length_a   1.000
_cell.length_b   1.000
_cell.length_c   1.000
_cell.angle_alpha   90.00
_cell.angle_beta   90.00
_cell.angle_gamma   90.00
#
_symmetry.space_group_name_H-M   'P 1'
#
loop_
_entity.id
_entity.type
_entity.pdbx_description
1 polymer ?
#
loop_
_entity_poly.entity_id
_entity_poly.type
_entity_poly.pdbx_seq_one_letter_code
_entity_poly.pdbx_strand_id
1 'polypeptide(L)'
;MIIDVHTHINNYHEDRVVSLNESLDKLSQNMKDNNIDYSLVLTSYKVNEHRPSTKQVVEAIKGYNNLGVVSGISYLHYNHRDVIEISDYLEKGFIKGLKFYPGYEPFYPNDIRFKLMYEMAIEYDVPVMFHSGDTYAPTGKIKYSHPIHIDDLAV
;
A
#
# COMPACT_ATOMS: atom_id res chain seq x y z
N MET A 1 -6.62 22.65 1.77
CA MET A 1 -6.32 21.38 1.06
C MET A 1 -6.33 20.25 2.09
N ILE A 2 -7.14 19.23 1.88
CA ILE A 2 -7.23 18.03 2.72
C ILE A 2 -6.71 16.85 1.91
N ILE A 3 -5.71 16.14 2.43
CA ILE A 3 -5.13 14.96 1.81
C ILE A 3 -5.40 13.74 2.70
N ASP A 4 -6.11 12.75 2.17
CA ASP A 4 -6.25 11.46 2.84
C ASP A 4 -5.10 10.53 2.42
N VAL A 5 -4.20 10.25 3.33
CA VAL A 5 -2.99 9.46 3.06
C VAL A 5 -3.18 7.95 3.24
N HIS A 6 -4.38 7.49 3.60
CA HIS A 6 -4.60 6.07 3.92
C HIS A 6 -5.98 5.58 3.49
N THR A 7 -6.21 5.46 2.20
CA THR A 7 -7.46 4.90 1.66
C THR A 7 -7.25 3.51 1.07
N HIS A 8 -8.31 2.73 1.02
CA HIS A 8 -8.35 1.42 0.39
C HIS A 8 -9.56 1.30 -0.54
N ILE A 9 -9.37 0.59 -1.65
CA ILE A 9 -10.44 0.24 -2.60
C ILE A 9 -10.69 -1.27 -2.64
N ASN A 10 -10.17 -1.98 -1.64
CA ASN A 10 -10.36 -3.42 -1.48
C ASN A 10 -11.78 -3.74 -0.97
N ASN A 11 -12.38 -4.83 -1.44
CA ASN A 11 -13.56 -5.39 -0.81
C ASN A 11 -13.16 -6.39 0.29
N TYR A 12 -13.05 -5.91 1.53
CA TYR A 12 -12.60 -6.73 2.67
C TYR A 12 -13.64 -7.77 3.13
N HIS A 13 -14.93 -7.54 2.86
CA HIS A 13 -15.97 -8.50 3.24
C HIS A 13 -15.99 -9.73 2.33
N GLU A 14 -15.45 -9.59 1.11
CA GLU A 14 -15.37 -10.67 0.12
C GLU A 14 -16.74 -11.36 -0.15
N ASP A 15 -17.83 -10.63 0.11
CA ASP A 15 -19.21 -11.09 -0.06
C ASP A 15 -19.67 -11.11 -1.53
N ARG A 16 -19.06 -10.26 -2.33
CA ARG A 16 -19.24 -10.19 -3.79
C ARG A 16 -17.99 -9.61 -4.46
N VAL A 17 -17.78 -9.96 -5.70
CA VAL A 17 -16.75 -9.28 -6.50
C VAL A 17 -17.24 -7.87 -6.86
N VAL A 18 -16.46 -6.88 -6.50
CA VAL A 18 -16.70 -5.47 -6.84
C VAL A 18 -15.69 -5.05 -7.90
N SER A 19 -16.16 -4.43 -8.97
CA SER A 19 -15.24 -3.94 -10.01
C SER A 19 -14.37 -2.80 -9.48
N LEU A 20 -13.17 -2.69 -10.03
CA LEU A 20 -12.25 -1.63 -9.66
C LEU A 20 -12.84 -0.24 -9.95
N ASN A 21 -13.57 -0.08 -11.05
CA ASN A 21 -14.24 1.16 -11.38
C ASN A 21 -15.32 1.52 -10.35
N GLU A 22 -16.16 0.56 -9.94
CA GLU A 22 -17.16 0.78 -8.89
C GLU A 22 -16.52 1.25 -7.58
N SER A 23 -15.36 0.67 -7.21
CA SER A 23 -14.61 1.06 -6.00
C SER A 23 -14.04 2.47 -6.13
N LEU A 24 -13.52 2.85 -7.30
CA LEU A 24 -12.99 4.18 -7.57
C LEU A 24 -14.10 5.24 -7.61
N ASP A 25 -15.26 4.93 -8.19
CA ASP A 25 -16.43 5.82 -8.21
C ASP A 25 -16.90 6.10 -6.76
N LYS A 26 -16.93 5.06 -5.93
CA LYS A 26 -17.26 5.18 -4.50
C LYS A 26 -16.25 6.06 -3.74
N LEU A 27 -14.95 5.84 -3.97
CA LEU A 27 -13.91 6.68 -3.38
C LEU A 27 -14.06 8.13 -3.82
N SER A 28 -14.24 8.37 -5.12
CA SER A 28 -14.42 9.72 -5.68
C SER A 28 -15.63 10.43 -5.09
N GLN A 29 -16.74 9.71 -4.89
CA GLN A 29 -17.92 10.28 -4.25
C GLN A 29 -17.67 10.62 -2.78
N ASN A 30 -17.04 9.70 -2.02
CA ASN A 30 -16.68 9.95 -0.62
C ASN A 30 -15.73 11.14 -0.48
N MET A 31 -14.77 11.29 -1.37
CA MET A 31 -13.85 12.45 -1.39
C MET A 31 -14.64 13.76 -1.57
N LYS A 32 -15.59 13.81 -2.51
CA LYS A 32 -16.45 14.98 -2.72
C LYS A 32 -17.28 15.31 -1.49
N ASP A 33 -17.93 14.30 -0.91
CA ASP A 33 -18.84 14.47 0.24
C ASP A 33 -18.10 14.96 1.50
N ASN A 34 -16.79 14.66 1.60
CA ASN A 34 -15.96 15.04 2.74
C ASN A 34 -14.95 16.15 2.43
N ASN A 35 -15.03 16.81 1.27
CA ASN A 35 -14.12 17.86 0.82
C ASN A 35 -12.63 17.44 0.86
N ILE A 36 -12.34 16.19 0.46
CA ILE A 36 -10.97 15.66 0.34
C ILE A 36 -10.44 16.02 -1.05
N ASP A 37 -9.34 16.75 -1.08
CA ASP A 37 -8.73 17.26 -2.30
C ASP A 37 -7.88 16.19 -3.00
N TYR A 38 -7.24 15.29 -2.24
CA TYR A 38 -6.35 14.25 -2.76
C TYR A 38 -6.38 13.01 -1.87
N SER A 39 -6.28 11.81 -2.45
CA SER A 39 -6.19 10.57 -1.68
C SER A 39 -5.07 9.65 -2.18
N LEU A 40 -4.37 9.01 -1.24
CA LEU A 40 -3.44 7.93 -1.50
C LEU A 40 -4.14 6.59 -1.33
N VAL A 41 -4.21 5.83 -2.41
CA VAL A 41 -4.79 4.49 -2.43
C VAL A 41 -3.72 3.46 -2.10
N LEU A 42 -3.83 2.80 -0.96
CA LEU A 42 -2.92 1.75 -0.53
C LEU A 42 -3.38 0.40 -1.10
N THR A 43 -2.51 -0.24 -1.88
CA THR A 43 -2.77 -1.60 -2.37
C THR A 43 -2.46 -2.65 -1.30
N SER A 44 -2.99 -3.85 -1.46
CA SER A 44 -2.82 -4.92 -0.48
C SER A 44 -1.53 -5.70 -0.72
N TYR A 45 -0.95 -6.27 0.35
CA TYR A 45 0.10 -7.31 0.26
C TYR A 45 -0.44 -8.62 -0.34
N LYS A 46 -1.76 -8.84 -0.25
CA LYS A 46 -2.45 -10.03 -0.78
C LYS A 46 -3.30 -9.61 -1.99
N VAL A 47 -2.97 -10.14 -3.15
CA VAL A 47 -3.69 -9.88 -4.40
C VAL A 47 -4.65 -11.03 -4.68
N ASN A 48 -5.91 -10.71 -4.95
CA ASN A 48 -6.95 -11.65 -5.39
C ASN A 48 -8.08 -10.87 -6.10
N GLU A 49 -9.20 -11.52 -6.41
CA GLU A 49 -10.35 -10.88 -7.08
C GLU A 49 -11.00 -9.73 -6.30
N HIS A 50 -10.79 -9.67 -4.97
CA HIS A 50 -11.31 -8.62 -4.09
C HIS A 50 -10.26 -7.55 -3.75
N ARG A 51 -9.00 -7.79 -4.10
CA ARG A 51 -7.85 -6.93 -3.78
C ARG A 51 -6.97 -6.76 -5.01
N PRO A 52 -7.17 -5.67 -5.76
CA PRO A 52 -6.43 -5.44 -6.99
C PRO A 52 -4.92 -5.25 -6.72
N SER A 53 -4.12 -5.68 -7.68
CA SER A 53 -2.66 -5.45 -7.64
C SER A 53 -2.32 -3.97 -7.83
N THR A 54 -1.10 -3.59 -7.44
CA THR A 54 -0.56 -2.24 -7.69
C THR A 54 -0.68 -1.87 -9.18
N LYS A 55 -0.33 -2.77 -10.07
CA LYS A 55 -0.46 -2.56 -11.52
C LYS A 55 -1.88 -2.22 -11.95
N GLN A 56 -2.87 -3.00 -11.51
CA GLN A 56 -4.26 -2.74 -11.84
C GLN A 56 -4.74 -1.38 -11.34
N VAL A 57 -4.34 -1.00 -10.11
CA VAL A 57 -4.72 0.30 -9.54
C VAL A 57 -4.04 1.44 -10.28
N VAL A 58 -2.73 1.35 -10.56
CA VAL A 58 -1.98 2.35 -11.36
C VAL A 58 -2.64 2.58 -12.72
N GLU A 59 -2.99 1.51 -13.43
CA GLU A 59 -3.68 1.63 -14.73
C GLU A 59 -5.05 2.30 -14.60
N ALA A 60 -5.83 1.93 -13.59
CA ALA A 60 -7.19 2.41 -13.41
C ALA A 60 -7.26 3.90 -13.01
N ILE A 61 -6.24 4.42 -12.29
CA ILE A 61 -6.24 5.82 -11.85
C ILE A 61 -5.57 6.78 -12.83
N LYS A 62 -5.08 6.34 -13.99
CA LYS A 62 -4.42 7.22 -14.97
C LYS A 62 -5.21 8.46 -15.38
N GLY A 63 -6.52 8.40 -15.30
CA GLY A 63 -7.43 9.53 -15.60
C GLY A 63 -7.72 10.44 -14.41
N TYR A 64 -7.20 10.13 -13.21
CA TYR A 64 -7.47 10.88 -12.00
C TYR A 64 -6.24 11.73 -11.63
N ASN A 65 -6.45 13.04 -11.48
CA ASN A 65 -5.38 13.97 -11.06
C ASN A 65 -5.31 14.19 -9.54
N ASN A 66 -6.26 13.59 -8.81
CA ASN A 66 -6.42 13.72 -7.36
C ASN A 66 -6.27 12.38 -6.61
N LEU A 67 -5.73 11.35 -7.25
CA LEU A 67 -5.40 10.07 -6.67
C LEU A 67 -3.92 9.73 -6.87
N GLY A 68 -3.32 9.09 -5.88
CA GLY A 68 -2.00 8.48 -5.97
C GLY A 68 -2.05 7.04 -5.45
N VAL A 69 -1.04 6.24 -5.77
CA VAL A 69 -0.92 4.85 -5.32
C VAL A 69 0.24 4.72 -4.34
N VAL A 70 0.01 4.02 -3.23
CA VAL A 70 1.06 3.48 -2.36
C VAL A 70 1.08 1.97 -2.54
N SER A 71 2.22 1.43 -2.95
CA SER A 71 2.34 0.01 -3.28
C SER A 71 2.44 -0.86 -2.04
N GLY A 72 1.52 -1.79 -1.88
CA GLY A 72 1.57 -2.82 -0.85
C GLY A 72 2.59 -3.90 -1.21
N ILE A 73 3.51 -4.18 -0.30
CA ILE A 73 4.60 -5.14 -0.48
C ILE A 73 4.29 -6.40 0.35
N SER A 74 4.30 -7.57 -0.30
CA SER A 74 4.17 -8.86 0.39
C SER A 74 5.54 -9.38 0.83
N TYR A 75 5.67 -9.72 2.11
CA TYR A 75 6.85 -10.40 2.63
C TYR A 75 6.97 -11.85 2.14
N LEU A 76 5.83 -12.55 2.05
CA LEU A 76 5.82 -13.97 1.69
C LEU A 76 5.97 -14.22 0.20
N HIS A 77 5.54 -13.28 -0.64
CA HIS A 77 5.49 -13.43 -2.10
C HIS A 77 6.44 -12.48 -2.84
N TYR A 78 7.18 -11.65 -2.10
CA TYR A 78 8.16 -10.73 -2.66
C TYR A 78 9.25 -11.47 -3.45
N ASN A 79 9.49 -11.02 -4.67
CA ASN A 79 10.48 -11.61 -5.55
C ASN A 79 11.16 -10.54 -6.43
N HIS A 80 12.17 -10.95 -7.20
CA HIS A 80 12.97 -10.03 -8.02
C HIS A 80 12.16 -9.27 -9.08
N ARG A 81 11.08 -9.85 -9.60
CA ARG A 81 10.22 -9.17 -10.60
C ARG A 81 9.46 -8.02 -9.97
N ASP A 82 9.03 -8.19 -8.72
CA ASP A 82 8.33 -7.13 -7.98
C ASP A 82 9.27 -5.95 -7.75
N VAL A 83 10.55 -6.20 -7.49
CA VAL A 83 11.58 -5.14 -7.36
C VAL A 83 11.66 -4.32 -8.64
N ILE A 84 11.78 -4.99 -9.80
CA ILE A 84 11.89 -4.31 -11.11
C ILE A 84 10.63 -3.49 -11.39
N GLU A 85 9.44 -4.06 -11.16
CA GLU A 85 8.18 -3.38 -11.41
C GLU A 85 8.00 -2.16 -10.51
N ILE A 86 8.35 -2.27 -9.23
CA ILE A 86 8.27 -1.17 -8.27
C ILE A 86 9.26 -0.07 -8.63
N SER A 87 10.51 -0.42 -8.97
CA SER A 87 11.52 0.54 -9.42
C SER A 87 11.03 1.33 -10.65
N ASP A 88 10.48 0.65 -11.65
CA ASP A 88 9.91 1.28 -12.85
C ASP A 88 8.75 2.23 -12.51
N TYR A 89 7.89 1.86 -11.56
CA TYR A 89 6.77 2.70 -11.13
C TYR A 89 7.22 3.89 -10.29
N LEU A 90 8.27 3.75 -9.47
CA LEU A 90 8.87 4.84 -8.73
C LEU A 90 9.52 5.85 -9.67
N GLU A 91 10.37 5.39 -10.61
CA GLU A 91 11.02 6.22 -11.62
C GLU A 91 10.01 7.02 -12.45
N LYS A 92 8.90 6.42 -12.84
CA LYS A 92 7.82 7.08 -13.59
C LYS A 92 6.89 7.93 -12.71
N GLY A 93 7.07 7.92 -11.41
CA GLY A 93 6.21 8.62 -10.46
C GLY A 93 4.77 8.08 -10.39
N PHE A 94 4.55 6.82 -10.80
CA PHE A 94 3.22 6.20 -10.78
C PHE A 94 2.80 5.79 -9.37
N ILE A 95 3.76 5.42 -8.52
CA ILE A 95 3.52 5.18 -7.10
C ILE A 95 4.18 6.27 -6.25
N LYS A 96 3.57 6.57 -5.11
CA LYS A 96 3.92 7.69 -4.22
C LYS A 96 4.47 7.22 -2.88
N GLY A 97 4.72 5.91 -2.73
CA GLY A 97 5.26 5.33 -1.51
C GLY A 97 5.12 3.82 -1.48
N LEU A 98 5.68 3.22 -0.45
CA LEU A 98 5.64 1.78 -0.20
C LEU A 98 4.90 1.50 1.10
N LYS A 99 4.09 0.43 1.14
CA LYS A 99 3.36 -0.01 2.33
C LYS A 99 3.74 -1.44 2.69
N PHE A 100 4.15 -1.63 3.94
CA PHE A 100 4.45 -2.94 4.52
C PHE A 100 3.43 -3.32 5.59
N TYR A 101 3.23 -4.62 5.76
CA TYR A 101 2.18 -5.19 6.61
C TYR A 101 2.73 -6.12 7.71
N PRO A 102 3.72 -5.67 8.54
CA PRO A 102 4.16 -6.48 9.67
C PRO A 102 2.97 -6.76 10.60
N GLY A 103 2.93 -7.95 11.17
CA GLY A 103 1.78 -8.41 11.96
C GLY A 103 0.75 -9.19 11.16
N TYR A 104 0.35 -8.72 10.00
CA TYR A 104 -0.40 -9.51 9.02
C TYR A 104 0.48 -10.60 8.40
N GLU A 105 1.72 -10.27 8.08
CA GLU A 105 2.76 -11.19 7.68
C GLU A 105 3.85 -11.25 8.76
N PRO A 106 4.52 -12.41 8.97
CA PRO A 106 5.40 -12.64 10.12
C PRO A 106 6.82 -12.11 9.89
N PHE A 107 7.01 -10.81 9.85
CA PHE A 107 8.32 -10.17 9.70
C PHE A 107 8.45 -8.92 10.57
N TYR A 108 9.67 -8.55 10.88
CA TYR A 108 10.00 -7.28 11.52
C TYR A 108 10.35 -6.22 10.48
N PRO A 109 10.05 -4.92 10.73
CA PRO A 109 10.38 -3.82 9.81
C PRO A 109 11.84 -3.81 9.34
N ASN A 110 12.78 -4.15 10.20
CA ASN A 110 14.22 -4.21 9.91
C ASN A 110 14.70 -5.51 9.24
N ASP A 111 13.79 -6.33 8.66
CA ASP A 111 14.19 -7.55 7.95
C ASP A 111 15.05 -7.21 6.72
N ILE A 112 16.23 -7.82 6.65
CA ILE A 112 17.22 -7.55 5.61
C ILE A 112 16.70 -7.75 4.17
N ARG A 113 15.67 -8.56 3.99
CA ARG A 113 15.05 -8.81 2.67
C ARG A 113 14.46 -7.56 2.04
N PHE A 114 14.07 -6.57 2.85
CA PHE A 114 13.50 -5.32 2.36
C PHE A 114 14.51 -4.19 2.19
N LYS A 115 15.79 -4.43 2.50
CA LYS A 115 16.83 -3.40 2.40
C LYS A 115 16.78 -2.66 1.05
N LEU A 116 16.69 -3.40 -0.05
CA LEU A 116 16.63 -2.82 -1.39
C LEU A 116 15.38 -1.96 -1.60
N MET A 117 14.23 -2.33 -1.01
CA MET A 117 13.02 -1.50 -1.07
C MET A 117 13.18 -0.18 -0.32
N TYR A 118 13.87 -0.22 0.82
CA TYR A 118 14.13 1.00 1.58
C TYR A 118 15.14 1.90 0.88
N GLU A 119 16.18 1.32 0.27
CA GLU A 119 17.14 2.06 -0.56
C GLU A 119 16.45 2.73 -1.75
N MET A 120 15.54 2.04 -2.44
CA MET A 120 14.73 2.66 -3.51
C MET A 120 13.82 3.77 -2.97
N ALA A 121 13.18 3.59 -1.80
CA ALA A 121 12.36 4.64 -1.22
C ALA A 121 13.16 5.91 -0.91
N ILE A 122 14.40 5.76 -0.46
CA ILE A 122 15.35 6.88 -0.25
C ILE A 122 15.73 7.51 -1.59
N GLU A 123 16.11 6.70 -2.58
CA GLU A 123 16.56 7.15 -3.90
C GLU A 123 15.48 7.99 -4.62
N TYR A 124 14.22 7.55 -4.53
CA TYR A 124 13.09 8.21 -5.17
C TYR A 124 12.34 9.21 -4.27
N ASP A 125 12.86 9.46 -3.06
CA ASP A 125 12.27 10.41 -2.07
C ASP A 125 10.78 10.14 -1.82
N VAL A 126 10.43 8.88 -1.54
CA VAL A 126 9.06 8.47 -1.26
C VAL A 126 8.92 7.89 0.14
N PRO A 127 7.77 8.09 0.83
CA PRO A 127 7.56 7.56 2.16
C PRO A 127 7.41 6.04 2.18
N VAL A 128 7.83 5.44 3.30
CA VAL A 128 7.55 4.06 3.66
C VAL A 128 6.54 4.04 4.81
N MET A 129 5.45 3.32 4.62
CA MET A 129 4.40 3.15 5.62
C MET A 129 4.41 1.73 6.19
N PHE A 130 4.30 1.61 7.50
CA PHE A 130 4.15 0.31 8.17
C PHE A 130 2.77 0.18 8.79
N HIS A 131 2.19 -1.03 8.68
CA HIS A 131 1.11 -1.39 9.58
C HIS A 131 1.65 -1.46 11.00
N SER A 132 0.94 -0.89 11.96
CA SER A 132 1.32 -0.95 13.36
C SER A 132 0.10 -1.21 14.25
N GLY A 133 0.34 -1.86 15.39
CA GLY A 133 -0.72 -2.24 16.32
C GLY A 133 -1.39 -3.57 15.99
N ASP A 134 -2.66 -3.71 16.36
CA ASP A 134 -3.43 -4.93 16.17
C ASP A 134 -3.79 -5.16 14.69
N THR A 135 -4.05 -6.41 14.34
CA THR A 135 -4.46 -6.83 13.00
C THR A 135 -5.90 -7.33 13.03
N TYR A 136 -6.64 -7.11 11.94
CA TYR A 136 -7.96 -7.72 11.77
C TYR A 136 -7.88 -9.25 11.54
N ALA A 137 -6.71 -9.76 11.15
CA ALA A 137 -6.51 -11.19 10.90
C ALA A 137 -6.34 -11.96 12.21
N PRO A 138 -7.12 -13.04 12.46
CA PRO A 138 -7.01 -13.84 13.68
C PRO A 138 -5.62 -14.46 13.93
N THR A 139 -4.83 -14.61 12.87
CA THR A 139 -3.47 -15.15 12.91
C THR A 139 -2.39 -14.09 13.05
N GLY A 140 -2.79 -12.81 13.04
CA GLY A 140 -1.87 -11.68 13.17
C GLY A 140 -1.17 -11.65 14.53
N LYS A 141 0.04 -11.10 14.55
CA LYS A 141 0.85 -11.05 15.78
C LYS A 141 1.41 -9.65 16.01
N ILE A 142 0.92 -8.97 17.04
CA ILE A 142 1.34 -7.62 17.45
C ILE A 142 2.86 -7.52 17.64
N LYS A 143 3.54 -8.59 18.01
CA LYS A 143 5.01 -8.57 18.16
C LYS A 143 5.76 -8.09 16.91
N TYR A 144 5.20 -8.32 15.72
CA TYR A 144 5.81 -7.87 14.47
C TYR A 144 5.41 -6.44 14.09
N SER A 145 4.23 -5.99 14.52
CA SER A 145 3.66 -4.67 14.21
C SER A 145 3.78 -3.66 15.35
N HIS A 146 4.56 -3.99 16.39
CA HIS A 146 4.83 -3.03 17.46
C HIS A 146 5.72 -1.90 16.95
N PRO A 147 5.35 -0.61 17.14
CA PRO A 147 6.07 0.53 16.57
C PRO A 147 7.55 0.61 16.95
N ILE A 148 7.95 0.03 18.08
CA ILE A 148 9.34 0.03 18.54
C ILE A 148 10.31 -0.58 17.52
N HIS A 149 9.85 -1.49 16.65
CA HIS A 149 10.68 -2.11 15.64
C HIS A 149 10.97 -1.19 14.43
N ILE A 150 10.29 -0.05 14.36
CA ILE A 150 10.57 0.98 13.35
C ILE A 150 11.77 1.82 13.79
N ASP A 151 12.02 1.93 15.08
CA ASP A 151 13.16 2.67 15.64
C ASP A 151 14.49 2.09 15.14
N ASP A 152 14.64 0.78 15.12
CA ASP A 152 15.83 0.08 14.58
C ASP A 152 16.07 0.34 13.07
N LEU A 153 15.04 0.77 12.34
CA LEU A 153 15.12 1.05 10.92
C LEU A 153 15.38 2.53 10.63
N ALA A 154 14.97 3.40 11.54
CA ALA A 154 15.02 4.86 11.35
C ALA A 154 16.37 5.48 11.74
N VAL A 155 17.28 4.69 12.32
CA VAL A 155 18.63 5.10 12.77
C VAL A 155 19.73 4.66 11.74
#